data_dc9f9cce3495bb293a2314004ce2dc7d
#
_entry.id   dc9f9cce3495bb293a2314004ce2dc7d
#
_cell.length_a   1.000
_cell.length_b   1.000
_cell.length_c   1.000
_cell.angle_alpha   90.00
_cell.angle_beta   90.00
_cell.angle_gamma   90.00
#
_symmetry.space_group_name_H-M   'P 1'
#
loop_
_entity.id
_entity.type
_entity.pdbx_description
1 polymer ?
#
loop_
_entity_poly.entity_id
_entity_poly.type
_entity_poly.pdbx_seq_one_letter_code
_entity_poly.pdbx_strand_id
1 'polypeptide(L)'
;MSNGTKVKKRDGRIESLDLDKMHLMVEEACTGLAGVSASQVEMKSGIQFYDGITTGEIQEILIRSASDLISLDNPNYQFVAARLLLFGVQKQVFNTRWKDSEIYPPLGDIVLRNIDHGVYDKDILNYYEKEEIDQCNSFIRHNRDLTFTYAGLQQIVDKYLVQDRSTNEVFETPQFMYMMISATLFAKYPTVSYTHLTLPTNREV
;
A
#
# COMPACT_ATOMS: atom_id res chain seq x y z
N MET A 1 18.37 -21.16 25.94
CA MET A 1 17.25 -20.19 25.88
C MET A 1 17.57 -19.23 24.76
N SER A 2 16.99 -19.40 23.56
CA SER A 2 17.19 -18.46 22.47
C SER A 2 16.42 -17.19 22.83
N ASN A 3 17.13 -16.12 23.17
CA ASN A 3 16.52 -14.78 23.19
C ASN A 3 16.08 -14.49 21.75
N GLY A 4 14.79 -14.66 21.48
CA GLY A 4 14.23 -14.31 20.18
C GLY A 4 14.46 -12.82 19.91
N THR A 5 14.77 -12.47 18.66
CA THR A 5 14.93 -11.10 18.21
C THR A 5 13.75 -10.23 18.68
N LYS A 6 14.04 -9.14 19.35
CA LYS A 6 13.03 -8.17 19.81
C LYS A 6 12.75 -7.14 18.73
N VAL A 7 11.50 -6.75 18.60
CA VAL A 7 11.00 -5.80 17.59
C VAL A 7 10.35 -4.62 18.28
N LYS A 8 10.70 -3.43 17.87
CA LYS A 8 10.05 -2.19 18.31
C LYS A 8 8.87 -1.85 17.38
N LYS A 9 7.68 -1.79 17.95
CA LYS A 9 6.45 -1.38 17.25
C LYS A 9 6.40 0.14 17.05
N ARG A 10 5.52 0.61 16.15
CA ARG A 10 5.30 2.05 15.91
C ARG A 10 4.86 2.82 17.17
N ASP A 11 4.11 2.17 18.05
CA ASP A 11 3.67 2.72 19.34
C ASP A 11 4.74 2.67 20.44
N GLY A 12 5.97 2.24 20.12
CA GLY A 12 7.10 2.14 21.02
C GLY A 12 7.17 0.85 21.84
N ARG A 13 6.16 -0.04 21.79
CA ARG A 13 6.18 -1.34 22.48
C ARG A 13 7.26 -2.23 21.91
N ILE A 14 7.86 -3.05 22.78
CA ILE A 14 8.87 -4.06 22.41
C ILE A 14 8.23 -5.42 22.56
N GLU A 15 8.23 -6.20 21.48
CA GLU A 15 7.69 -7.56 21.43
C GLU A 15 8.72 -8.51 20.81
N SER A 16 8.54 -9.81 20.98
CA SER A 16 9.33 -10.80 20.24
C SER A 16 8.93 -10.76 18.75
N LEU A 17 9.90 -10.96 17.86
CA LEU A 17 9.63 -11.10 16.43
C LEU A 17 8.69 -12.29 16.20
N ASP A 18 7.56 -11.98 15.56
CA ASP A 18 6.54 -12.95 15.15
C ASP A 18 6.87 -13.43 13.72
N LEU A 19 7.58 -14.55 13.64
CA LEU A 19 7.99 -15.15 12.38
C LEU A 19 6.79 -15.70 11.59
N ASP A 20 5.78 -16.23 12.27
CA ASP A 20 4.60 -16.79 11.60
C ASP A 20 3.82 -15.68 10.89
N LYS A 21 3.67 -14.53 11.54
CA LYS A 21 3.03 -13.35 10.94
C LYS A 21 3.81 -12.80 9.76
N MET A 22 5.13 -12.80 9.84
CA MET A 22 5.99 -12.37 8.73
C MET A 22 5.86 -13.35 7.56
N HIS A 23 5.92 -14.66 7.85
CA HIS A 23 5.74 -15.72 6.86
C HIS A 23 4.42 -15.57 6.09
N LEU A 24 3.30 -15.45 6.81
CA LEU A 24 1.98 -15.26 6.20
C LEU A 24 1.91 -14.03 5.29
N MET A 25 2.57 -12.93 5.65
CA MET A 25 2.60 -11.73 4.83
C MET A 25 3.40 -11.94 3.54
N VAL A 26 4.54 -12.61 3.61
CA VAL A 26 5.37 -12.90 2.42
C VAL A 26 4.69 -13.95 1.54
N GLU A 27 4.05 -14.95 2.13
CA GLU A 27 3.26 -15.96 1.41
C GLU A 27 2.11 -15.30 0.61
N GLU A 28 1.38 -14.39 1.24
CA GLU A 28 0.32 -13.61 0.57
C GLU A 28 0.87 -12.79 -0.59
N ALA A 29 2.03 -12.15 -0.40
CA ALA A 29 2.67 -11.40 -1.49
C ALA A 29 3.06 -12.29 -2.67
N CYS A 30 3.35 -13.57 -2.44
CA CYS A 30 3.68 -14.56 -3.47
C CYS A 30 2.44 -15.21 -4.12
N THR A 31 1.26 -15.08 -3.50
CA THR A 31 0.05 -15.79 -3.95
C THR A 31 -0.29 -15.50 -5.40
N GLY A 32 -0.53 -16.57 -6.19
CA GLY A 32 -0.89 -16.49 -7.60
C GLY A 32 0.25 -16.09 -8.55
N LEU A 33 1.50 -16.02 -8.08
CA LEU A 33 2.67 -15.73 -8.92
C LEU A 33 3.49 -17.01 -9.15
N ALA A 34 3.82 -17.28 -10.41
CA ALA A 34 4.69 -18.42 -10.75
C ALA A 34 6.17 -18.07 -10.56
N GLY A 35 6.99 -19.06 -10.18
CA GLY A 35 8.45 -18.93 -10.10
C GLY A 35 8.94 -18.07 -8.92
N VAL A 36 8.12 -17.87 -7.88
CA VAL A 36 8.50 -17.17 -6.65
C VAL A 36 8.36 -18.08 -5.43
N SER A 37 9.13 -17.81 -4.38
CA SER A 37 9.13 -18.58 -3.14
C SER A 37 9.23 -17.63 -1.94
N ALA A 38 8.28 -17.74 -1.01
CA ALA A 38 8.30 -17.00 0.24
C ALA A 38 9.58 -17.33 1.04
N SER A 39 9.97 -18.60 1.10
CA SER A 39 11.16 -19.03 1.82
C SER A 39 12.46 -18.40 1.29
N GLN A 40 12.55 -18.13 -0.02
CA GLN A 40 13.74 -17.44 -0.56
C GLN A 40 13.82 -15.98 -0.11
N VAL A 41 12.69 -15.29 -0.07
CA VAL A 41 12.62 -13.91 0.45
C VAL A 41 12.98 -13.88 1.94
N GLU A 42 12.42 -14.80 2.71
CA GLU A 42 12.67 -14.90 4.16
C GLU A 42 14.11 -15.25 4.49
N MET A 43 14.69 -16.22 3.79
CA MET A 43 16.09 -16.60 3.99
C MET A 43 17.03 -15.43 3.70
N LYS A 44 16.75 -14.67 2.64
CA LYS A 44 17.54 -13.51 2.28
C LYS A 44 17.34 -12.34 3.25
N SER A 45 16.14 -12.16 3.82
CA SER A 45 15.82 -11.12 4.80
C SER A 45 16.33 -11.45 6.20
N GLY A 46 16.23 -12.71 6.63
CA GLY A 46 16.52 -13.13 8.00
C GLY A 46 17.94 -12.85 8.46
N ILE A 47 18.90 -12.83 7.54
CA ILE A 47 20.32 -12.50 7.80
C ILE A 47 20.48 -11.02 8.24
N GLN A 48 19.54 -10.16 7.91
CA GLN A 48 19.61 -8.71 8.15
C GLN A 48 18.89 -8.28 9.44
N PHE A 49 18.18 -9.18 10.13
CA PHE A 49 17.45 -8.84 11.34
C PHE A 49 18.39 -8.78 12.56
N TYR A 50 18.17 -7.77 13.40
CA TYR A 50 18.92 -7.54 14.63
C TYR A 50 17.99 -7.21 15.80
N ASP A 51 18.49 -7.32 17.03
CA ASP A 51 17.69 -7.07 18.23
C ASP A 51 17.34 -5.57 18.36
N GLY A 52 16.08 -5.26 18.57
CA GLY A 52 15.58 -3.88 18.60
C GLY A 52 15.16 -3.31 17.25
N ILE A 53 15.21 -4.10 16.16
CA ILE A 53 14.74 -3.68 14.83
C ILE A 53 13.29 -3.20 14.89
N THR A 54 12.95 -2.17 14.10
CA THR A 54 11.59 -1.68 14.00
C THR A 54 10.76 -2.47 13.00
N THR A 55 9.43 -2.44 13.14
CA THR A 55 8.54 -3.05 12.14
C THR A 55 8.62 -2.41 10.77
N GLY A 56 8.99 -1.12 10.69
CA GLY A 56 9.24 -0.42 9.43
C GLY A 56 10.49 -0.96 8.73
N GLU A 57 11.60 -1.09 9.47
CA GLU A 57 12.86 -1.66 8.93
C GLU A 57 12.69 -3.10 8.47
N ILE A 58 11.91 -3.92 9.20
CA ILE A 58 11.57 -5.28 8.75
C ILE A 58 10.86 -5.23 7.41
N GLN A 59 9.88 -4.34 7.26
CA GLN A 59 9.14 -4.17 6.00
C GLN A 59 10.08 -3.77 4.85
N GLU A 60 10.98 -2.82 5.07
CA GLU A 60 11.95 -2.39 4.08
C GLU A 60 12.93 -3.50 3.69
N ILE A 61 13.41 -4.29 4.67
CA ILE A 61 14.28 -5.43 4.42
C ILE A 61 13.57 -6.48 3.56
N LEU A 62 12.30 -6.78 3.85
CA LEU A 62 11.52 -7.74 3.05
C LEU A 62 11.33 -7.26 1.62
N ILE A 63 10.99 -5.98 1.42
CA ILE A 63 10.85 -5.36 0.10
C ILE A 63 12.18 -5.44 -0.67
N ARG A 64 13.28 -5.05 -0.04
CA ARG A 64 14.62 -5.10 -0.64
C ARG A 64 15.01 -6.54 -0.98
N SER A 65 14.78 -7.48 -0.06
CA SER A 65 15.10 -8.90 -0.29
C SER A 65 14.34 -9.48 -1.47
N ALA A 66 13.05 -9.13 -1.62
CA ALA A 66 12.25 -9.52 -2.78
C ALA A 66 12.75 -8.85 -4.06
N SER A 67 13.07 -7.55 -4.03
CA SER A 67 13.57 -6.82 -5.20
C SER A 67 14.92 -7.35 -5.69
N ASP A 68 15.79 -7.77 -4.78
CA ASP A 68 17.10 -8.35 -5.11
C ASP A 68 17.02 -9.76 -5.71
N LEU A 69 15.85 -10.41 -5.66
CA LEU A 69 15.58 -11.70 -6.31
C LEU A 69 15.06 -11.54 -7.73
N ILE A 70 14.79 -10.31 -8.19
CA ILE A 70 14.34 -10.04 -9.56
C ILE A 70 15.47 -10.41 -10.51
N SER A 71 15.18 -11.28 -11.46
CA SER A 71 16.11 -11.72 -12.49
C SER A 71 15.36 -12.05 -13.78
N LEU A 72 16.10 -12.31 -14.85
CA LEU A 72 15.51 -12.78 -16.12
C LEU A 72 14.77 -14.12 -15.95
N ASP A 73 15.29 -15.00 -15.10
CA ASP A 73 14.68 -16.31 -14.84
C ASP A 73 13.47 -16.21 -13.88
N ASN A 74 13.47 -15.21 -13.00
CA ASN A 74 12.43 -15.03 -11.97
C ASN A 74 11.90 -13.59 -11.93
N PRO A 75 11.29 -13.09 -13.02
CA PRO A 75 10.85 -11.70 -13.13
C PRO A 75 9.68 -11.36 -12.16
N ASN A 76 8.94 -12.36 -11.74
CA ASN A 76 7.74 -12.15 -10.91
C ASN A 76 8.04 -11.69 -9.47
N TYR A 77 9.28 -11.74 -9.02
CA TYR A 77 9.66 -11.09 -7.76
C TYR A 77 9.43 -9.58 -7.75
N GLN A 78 9.35 -8.93 -8.93
CA GLN A 78 8.94 -7.53 -9.01
C GLN A 78 7.53 -7.28 -8.46
N PHE A 79 6.62 -8.24 -8.63
CA PHE A 79 5.26 -8.15 -8.07
C PHE A 79 5.25 -8.48 -6.58
N VAL A 80 6.11 -9.41 -6.13
CA VAL A 80 6.26 -9.70 -4.69
C VAL A 80 6.75 -8.45 -3.96
N ALA A 81 7.80 -7.81 -4.45
CA ALA A 81 8.33 -6.57 -3.87
C ALA A 81 7.29 -5.44 -3.88
N ALA A 82 6.53 -5.29 -4.98
CA ALA A 82 5.44 -4.32 -5.07
C ALA A 82 4.33 -4.57 -4.04
N ARG A 83 3.88 -5.82 -3.91
CA ARG A 83 2.83 -6.18 -2.95
C ARG A 83 3.27 -5.96 -1.50
N LEU A 84 4.51 -6.30 -1.16
CA LEU A 84 5.08 -6.00 0.16
C LEU A 84 5.10 -4.49 0.42
N LEU A 85 5.49 -3.66 -0.56
CA LEU A 85 5.43 -2.21 -0.45
C LEU A 85 3.98 -1.72 -0.26
N LEU A 86 3.04 -2.23 -1.06
CA LEU A 86 1.62 -1.90 -0.96
C LEU A 86 1.04 -2.21 0.42
N PHE A 87 1.36 -3.39 1.00
CA PHE A 87 0.92 -3.75 2.35
C PHE A 87 1.43 -2.77 3.41
N GLY A 88 2.64 -2.24 3.23
CA GLY A 88 3.19 -1.18 4.07
C GLY A 88 2.39 0.11 3.96
N VAL A 89 2.07 0.54 2.74
CA VAL A 89 1.25 1.73 2.45
C VAL A 89 -0.16 1.57 3.03
N GLN A 90 -0.84 0.46 2.75
CA GLN A 90 -2.18 0.18 3.27
C GLN A 90 -2.21 0.22 4.80
N LYS A 91 -1.18 -0.35 5.45
CA LYS A 91 -1.08 -0.31 6.90
C LYS A 91 -0.89 1.11 7.44
N GLN A 92 -0.18 1.98 6.74
CA GLN A 92 -0.06 3.39 7.14
C GLN A 92 -1.41 4.11 7.00
N VAL A 93 -2.03 3.97 5.84
CA VAL A 93 -3.23 4.73 5.47
C VAL A 93 -4.46 4.27 6.27
N PHE A 94 -4.63 2.96 6.46
CA PHE A 94 -5.85 2.39 7.04
C PHE A 94 -5.66 1.88 8.46
N ASN A 95 -4.42 1.83 8.96
CA ASN A 95 -4.06 1.21 10.24
C ASN A 95 -4.57 -0.24 10.37
N THR A 96 -4.82 -0.91 9.25
CA THR A 96 -5.31 -2.29 9.18
C THR A 96 -4.19 -3.26 8.85
N ARG A 97 -4.43 -4.54 9.12
CA ARG A 97 -3.52 -5.60 8.65
C ARG A 97 -3.80 -5.84 7.17
N TRP A 98 -2.77 -6.18 6.40
CA TRP A 98 -2.90 -6.60 5.01
C TRP A 98 -3.92 -7.73 4.80
N LYS A 99 -4.12 -8.60 5.80
CA LYS A 99 -5.08 -9.71 5.78
C LYS A 99 -6.52 -9.26 6.01
N ASP A 100 -6.71 -8.09 6.60
CA ASP A 100 -8.02 -7.50 6.88
C ASP A 100 -8.40 -6.48 5.77
N SER A 101 -7.64 -6.47 4.68
CA SER A 101 -7.74 -5.49 3.59
C SER A 101 -9.00 -5.61 2.71
N GLU A 102 -9.89 -6.54 3.01
CA GLU A 102 -11.21 -6.58 2.38
C GLU A 102 -12.16 -5.50 2.91
N ILE A 103 -11.84 -4.90 4.07
CA ILE A 103 -12.63 -3.85 4.70
C ILE A 103 -11.88 -2.52 4.59
N TYR A 104 -12.04 -1.87 3.47
CA TYR A 104 -11.52 -0.52 3.29
C TYR A 104 -12.49 0.51 3.87
N PRO A 105 -11.99 1.57 4.54
CA PRO A 105 -12.84 2.66 4.98
C PRO A 105 -13.47 3.37 3.77
N PRO A 106 -14.66 3.94 3.91
CA PRO A 106 -15.27 4.77 2.88
C PRO A 106 -14.35 5.90 2.45
N LEU A 107 -14.33 6.23 1.16
CA LEU A 107 -13.49 7.30 0.62
C LEU A 107 -13.77 8.63 1.31
N GLY A 108 -15.04 8.94 1.59
CA GLY A 108 -15.43 10.17 2.29
C GLY A 108 -14.79 10.30 3.67
N ASP A 109 -14.66 9.20 4.42
CA ASP A 109 -14.01 9.23 5.74
C ASP A 109 -12.50 9.54 5.61
N ILE A 110 -11.85 8.98 4.59
CA ILE A 110 -10.43 9.26 4.29
C ILE A 110 -10.26 10.72 3.85
N VAL A 111 -11.17 11.23 3.01
CA VAL A 111 -11.13 12.63 2.55
C VAL A 111 -11.28 13.58 3.72
N LEU A 112 -12.28 13.38 4.58
CA LEU A 112 -12.48 14.23 5.76
C LEU A 112 -11.27 14.18 6.70
N ARG A 113 -10.76 12.97 7.00
CA ARG A 113 -9.54 12.82 7.82
C ARG A 113 -8.36 13.58 7.23
N ASN A 114 -8.16 13.51 5.92
CA ASN A 114 -7.02 14.14 5.26
C ASN A 114 -7.19 15.66 5.16
N ILE A 115 -8.40 16.18 5.10
CA ILE A 115 -8.71 17.61 5.24
C ILE A 115 -8.37 18.08 6.66
N ASP A 116 -8.77 17.33 7.69
CA ASP A 116 -8.47 17.66 9.08
C ASP A 116 -6.97 17.67 9.36
N HIS A 117 -6.20 16.80 8.71
CA HIS A 117 -4.73 16.81 8.75
C HIS A 117 -4.09 17.91 7.91
N GLY A 118 -4.88 18.67 7.15
CA GLY A 118 -4.39 19.75 6.27
C GLY A 118 -3.62 19.28 5.03
N VAL A 119 -3.77 18.00 4.66
CA VAL A 119 -3.10 17.42 3.49
C VAL A 119 -3.99 17.37 2.24
N TYR A 120 -5.31 17.48 2.41
CA TYR A 120 -6.26 17.70 1.34
C TYR A 120 -6.89 19.08 1.42
N ASP A 121 -7.20 19.66 0.25
CA ASP A 121 -7.93 20.91 0.16
C ASP A 121 -9.42 20.67 0.47
N LYS A 122 -9.96 21.47 1.39
CA LYS A 122 -11.39 21.44 1.76
C LYS A 122 -12.32 21.85 0.62
N ASP A 123 -11.81 22.50 -0.42
CA ASP A 123 -12.61 22.95 -1.55
C ASP A 123 -13.31 21.81 -2.30
N ILE A 124 -12.84 20.57 -2.14
CA ILE A 124 -13.54 19.39 -2.67
C ILE A 124 -14.99 19.30 -2.13
N LEU A 125 -15.23 19.71 -0.88
CA LEU A 125 -16.54 19.71 -0.25
C LEU A 125 -17.48 20.83 -0.77
N ASN A 126 -16.99 21.76 -1.58
CA ASN A 126 -17.83 22.72 -2.30
C ASN A 126 -18.49 22.12 -3.55
N TYR A 127 -17.97 20.96 -4.01
CA TYR A 127 -18.44 20.30 -5.23
C TYR A 127 -19.18 19.00 -4.96
N TYR A 128 -18.88 18.33 -3.83
CA TYR A 128 -19.43 17.01 -3.51
C TYR A 128 -19.82 16.95 -2.04
N GLU A 129 -21.02 16.44 -1.77
CA GLU A 129 -21.39 15.98 -0.45
C GLU A 129 -20.62 14.68 -0.09
N LYS A 130 -20.48 14.38 1.21
CA LYS A 130 -19.77 13.19 1.66
C LYS A 130 -20.34 11.90 1.04
N GLU A 131 -21.66 11.84 0.95
CA GLU A 131 -22.39 10.69 0.39
C GLU A 131 -22.08 10.48 -1.09
N GLU A 132 -21.86 11.55 -1.86
CA GLU A 132 -21.44 11.49 -3.26
C GLU A 132 -19.99 10.96 -3.38
N ILE A 133 -19.10 11.42 -2.50
CA ILE A 133 -17.73 10.91 -2.41
C ILE A 133 -17.74 9.42 -2.07
N ASP A 134 -18.59 8.99 -1.13
CA ASP A 134 -18.72 7.59 -0.74
C ASP A 134 -19.28 6.71 -1.85
N GLN A 135 -20.14 7.23 -2.74
CA GLN A 135 -20.60 6.50 -3.93
C GLN A 135 -19.45 6.14 -4.86
N CYS A 136 -18.37 6.94 -4.88
CA CYS A 136 -17.17 6.65 -5.66
C CYS A 136 -16.49 5.34 -5.26
N ASN A 137 -16.72 4.82 -4.04
CA ASN A 137 -16.20 3.51 -3.63
C ASN A 137 -16.66 2.36 -4.55
N SER A 138 -17.84 2.48 -5.15
CA SER A 138 -18.36 1.47 -6.09
C SER A 138 -17.49 1.30 -7.34
N PHE A 139 -16.69 2.30 -7.68
CA PHE A 139 -15.79 2.31 -8.85
C PHE A 139 -14.35 1.94 -8.47
N ILE A 140 -13.99 2.05 -7.19
CA ILE A 140 -12.66 1.70 -6.68
C ILE A 140 -12.50 0.18 -6.67
N ARG A 141 -11.33 -0.30 -7.12
CA ARG A 141 -10.96 -1.71 -7.14
C ARG A 141 -9.56 -1.85 -6.56
N HIS A 142 -9.45 -1.92 -5.24
CA HIS A 142 -8.17 -1.97 -4.52
C HIS A 142 -7.25 -3.12 -4.96
N ASN A 143 -7.82 -4.24 -5.42
CA ASN A 143 -7.05 -5.37 -5.94
C ASN A 143 -6.25 -5.05 -7.20
N ARG A 144 -6.57 -3.98 -7.94
CA ARG A 144 -5.76 -3.52 -9.08
C ARG A 144 -4.36 -3.08 -8.64
N ASP A 145 -4.22 -2.59 -7.41
CA ASP A 145 -2.92 -2.20 -6.89
C ASP A 145 -1.95 -3.39 -6.75
N LEU A 146 -2.47 -4.63 -6.68
CA LEU A 146 -1.65 -5.85 -6.66
C LEU A 146 -0.97 -6.16 -8.01
N THR A 147 -1.34 -5.47 -9.08
CA THR A 147 -0.78 -5.66 -10.43
C THR A 147 0.37 -4.71 -10.75
N PHE A 148 0.69 -3.76 -9.89
CA PHE A 148 1.84 -2.88 -10.08
C PHE A 148 3.16 -3.66 -10.05
N THR A 149 4.09 -3.25 -10.89
CA THR A 149 5.50 -3.62 -10.74
C THR A 149 6.13 -2.83 -9.60
N TYR A 150 7.22 -3.34 -9.02
CA TYR A 150 7.91 -2.66 -7.92
C TYR A 150 8.35 -1.24 -8.29
N ALA A 151 9.02 -1.08 -9.44
CA ALA A 151 9.46 0.25 -9.89
C ALA A 151 8.29 1.21 -10.12
N GLY A 152 7.17 0.72 -10.68
CA GLY A 152 5.97 1.52 -10.90
C GLY A 152 5.33 1.98 -9.61
N LEU A 153 5.12 1.07 -8.66
CA LEU A 153 4.54 1.41 -7.36
C LEU A 153 5.46 2.30 -6.53
N GLN A 154 6.77 2.03 -6.53
CA GLN A 154 7.75 2.86 -5.84
C GLN A 154 7.70 4.31 -6.35
N GLN A 155 7.62 4.48 -7.67
CA GLN A 155 7.48 5.82 -8.26
C GLN A 155 6.18 6.52 -7.83
N ILE A 156 5.07 5.77 -7.76
CA ILE A 156 3.78 6.31 -7.29
C ILE A 156 3.91 6.76 -5.83
N VAL A 157 4.45 5.92 -4.97
CA VAL A 157 4.63 6.22 -3.54
C VAL A 157 5.55 7.43 -3.35
N ASP A 158 6.68 7.47 -4.04
CA ASP A 158 7.70 8.50 -3.81
C ASP A 158 7.30 9.88 -4.37
N LYS A 159 6.51 9.92 -5.45
CA LYS A 159 6.27 11.15 -6.20
C LYS A 159 4.85 11.64 -6.24
N TYR A 160 3.87 10.75 -6.17
CA TYR A 160 2.49 11.08 -6.48
C TYR A 160 1.55 10.98 -5.29
N LEU A 161 1.71 9.99 -4.40
CA LEU A 161 0.86 9.91 -3.22
C LEU A 161 1.05 11.12 -2.32
N VAL A 162 -0.03 11.60 -1.76
CA VAL A 162 0.01 12.65 -0.74
C VAL A 162 0.71 12.11 0.50
N GLN A 163 1.76 12.78 0.91
CA GLN A 163 2.59 12.40 2.05
C GLN A 163 3.20 13.61 2.77
N ASP A 164 3.44 13.45 4.06
CA ASP A 164 4.29 14.37 4.81
C ASP A 164 5.76 14.09 4.46
N ARG A 165 6.41 15.07 3.82
CA ARG A 165 7.81 14.96 3.37
C ARG A 165 8.81 14.91 4.52
N SER A 166 8.42 15.34 5.71
CA SER A 166 9.31 15.33 6.89
C SER A 166 9.34 13.97 7.59
N THR A 167 8.21 13.27 7.58
CA THR A 167 8.02 11.98 8.25
C THR A 167 7.95 10.79 7.28
N ASN A 168 7.77 11.05 5.98
CA ASN A 168 7.44 10.08 4.94
C ASN A 168 6.12 9.32 5.23
N GLU A 169 5.23 9.93 6.01
CA GLU A 169 3.90 9.38 6.25
C GLU A 169 3.03 9.56 5.04
N VAL A 170 2.42 8.46 4.56
CA VAL A 170 1.53 8.43 3.38
C VAL A 170 0.08 8.45 3.85
N PHE A 171 -0.76 9.27 3.20
CA PHE A 171 -2.15 9.51 3.60
C PHE A 171 -3.19 8.85 2.69
N GLU A 172 -2.78 8.30 1.55
CA GLU A 172 -3.69 7.68 0.57
C GLU A 172 -3.05 6.48 -0.11
N THR A 173 -3.89 5.62 -0.71
CA THR A 173 -3.45 4.51 -1.57
C THR A 173 -3.56 4.91 -3.04
N PRO A 174 -2.92 4.17 -3.98
CA PRO A 174 -3.00 4.50 -5.40
C PRO A 174 -4.43 4.61 -5.93
N GLN A 175 -5.35 3.71 -5.53
CA GLN A 175 -6.74 3.78 -5.99
C GLN A 175 -7.45 5.02 -5.46
N PHE A 176 -7.21 5.43 -4.23
CA PHE A 176 -7.78 6.67 -3.69
C PHE A 176 -7.17 7.89 -4.35
N MET A 177 -5.86 7.91 -4.59
CA MET A 177 -5.20 8.97 -5.36
C MET A 177 -5.85 9.15 -6.75
N TYR A 178 -6.01 8.08 -7.51
CA TYR A 178 -6.64 8.16 -8.84
C TYR A 178 -8.08 8.67 -8.76
N MET A 179 -8.85 8.22 -7.76
CA MET A 179 -10.21 8.71 -7.57
C MET A 179 -10.23 10.20 -7.23
N MET A 180 -9.37 10.65 -6.32
CA MET A 180 -9.30 12.06 -5.92
C MET A 180 -8.82 12.97 -7.06
N ILE A 181 -7.85 12.53 -7.86
CA ILE A 181 -7.44 13.25 -9.07
C ILE A 181 -8.64 13.41 -10.02
N SER A 182 -9.36 12.31 -10.27
CA SER A 182 -10.53 12.34 -11.14
C SER A 182 -11.63 13.24 -10.59
N ALA A 183 -11.98 13.12 -9.31
CA ALA A 183 -12.99 13.94 -8.67
C ALA A 183 -12.63 15.45 -8.73
N THR A 184 -11.35 15.78 -8.50
CA THR A 184 -10.89 17.17 -8.54
C THR A 184 -10.91 17.74 -9.95
N LEU A 185 -10.41 17.01 -10.94
CA LEU A 185 -10.36 17.49 -12.33
C LEU A 185 -11.74 17.65 -12.96
N PHE A 186 -12.68 16.80 -12.58
CA PHE A 186 -14.03 16.78 -13.12
C PHE A 186 -15.09 17.29 -12.13
N ALA A 187 -14.71 18.09 -11.14
CA ALA A 187 -15.59 18.62 -10.10
C ALA A 187 -16.84 19.30 -10.65
N LYS A 188 -16.74 19.95 -11.82
CA LYS A 188 -17.89 20.60 -12.51
C LYS A 188 -18.73 19.60 -13.34
N TYR A 189 -18.28 18.36 -13.46
CA TYR A 189 -18.91 17.32 -14.28
C TYR A 189 -18.94 15.98 -13.49
N PRO A 190 -19.66 15.91 -12.38
CA PRO A 190 -19.58 14.78 -11.45
C PRO A 190 -19.92 13.42 -12.08
N THR A 191 -20.79 13.40 -13.10
CA THR A 191 -21.12 12.18 -13.86
C THR A 191 -19.97 11.67 -14.73
N VAL A 192 -18.94 12.47 -14.99
CA VAL A 192 -17.79 12.12 -15.84
C VAL A 192 -16.58 11.69 -15.01
N SER A 193 -16.46 12.15 -13.76
CA SER A 193 -15.29 11.93 -12.92
C SER A 193 -14.95 10.45 -12.74
N TYR A 194 -15.93 9.58 -12.59
CA TYR A 194 -15.72 8.12 -12.43
C TYR A 194 -15.55 7.37 -13.75
N THR A 195 -16.04 7.88 -14.88
CA THR A 195 -15.84 7.23 -16.18
C THR A 195 -14.39 7.29 -16.64
N HIS A 196 -13.65 8.35 -16.27
CA HIS A 196 -12.23 8.49 -16.58
C HIS A 196 -11.32 7.54 -15.79
N LEU A 197 -11.76 7.06 -14.63
CA LEU A 197 -11.03 6.04 -13.86
C LEU A 197 -11.07 4.67 -14.51
N THR A 198 -12.11 4.36 -15.27
CA THR A 198 -12.28 3.06 -15.88
C THR A 198 -11.60 2.94 -17.25
N LEU A 199 -11.36 4.06 -17.93
CA LEU A 199 -10.82 4.07 -19.28
C LEU A 199 -9.35 3.61 -19.41
N PRO A 200 -8.40 3.94 -18.51
CA PRO A 200 -7.01 3.50 -18.64
C PRO A 200 -6.78 2.03 -18.31
N THR A 201 -7.70 1.39 -17.59
CA THR A 201 -7.53 0.04 -17.08
C THR A 201 -8.20 -1.05 -17.91
N ASN A 202 -8.98 -0.66 -18.93
CA ASN A 202 -9.68 -1.58 -19.84
C ASN A 202 -8.91 -1.85 -21.15
N ARG A 203 -7.60 -1.67 -21.19
CA ARG A 203 -6.79 -2.27 -22.24
C ARG A 203 -6.52 -3.72 -21.87
N GLU A 204 -7.52 -4.56 -22.09
CA GLU A 204 -7.27 -5.95 -22.43
C GLU A 204 -6.56 -5.97 -23.79
N VAL A 205 -5.30 -6.38 -23.77
CA VAL A 205 -4.55 -6.82 -24.95
C VAL A 205 -4.40 -8.33 -24.87
#